data_53a51efa0ac076848fd43cc7cf2c35f1
#
_entry.id   53a51efa0ac076848fd43cc7cf2c35f1
#
_cell.length_a   1.000
_cell.length_b   1.000
_cell.length_c   1.000
_cell.angle_alpha   90.00
_cell.angle_beta   90.00
_cell.angle_gamma   90.00
#
_symmetry.space_group_name_H-M   'P 1'
#
loop_
_entity.id
_entity.type
_entity.pdbx_description
1 polymer ?
#
loop_
_entity_poly.entity_id
_entity_poly.type
_entity_poly.pdbx_seq_one_letter_code
_entity_poly.pdbx_strand_id
1 'polypeptide(L)'
;KTPKVNTMTDFNIWCWNSRVFPAIDTLNVRLNDRVRIRVGNLTMTNHPIHLHGHEFLVTGTDGGPTPPSTRWYEVTTDVAVGQMRQIELIADEEGDWAMHCHKSHHTMNAMGHAVPTMIGVDHRGLVKKIQKVAPEYMLMGERGMADMGEMQMPIPDNTAPMMTGSGQFGPLEMGGMFTVFKVRKDQKPGDYKDPGPYKFPEGTVAYEWNGALPPTPRPAASADTTPVAASAIKPTAKGMSH
;
A
#
# COMPACT_ATOMS: atom_id res chain seq x y z
N LYS A 1 9.91 10.70 -28.84
CA LYS A 1 9.30 9.62 -29.67
C LYS A 1 7.89 9.39 -29.17
N THR A 2 6.91 9.34 -30.06
CA THR A 2 5.56 8.91 -29.72
C THR A 2 5.58 7.42 -29.40
N PRO A 3 5.07 6.99 -28.23
CA PRO A 3 5.00 5.57 -27.90
C PRO A 3 4.18 4.79 -28.96
N LYS A 4 4.63 3.60 -29.30
CA LYS A 4 3.83 2.69 -30.13
C LYS A 4 2.69 2.12 -29.30
N VAL A 5 1.53 1.84 -29.91
CA VAL A 5 0.34 1.35 -29.19
C VAL A 5 0.64 0.09 -28.38
N ASN A 6 1.40 -0.85 -28.93
CA ASN A 6 1.81 -2.07 -28.23
C ASN A 6 2.81 -1.84 -27.09
N THR A 7 3.51 -0.71 -27.02
CA THR A 7 4.36 -0.36 -25.86
C THR A 7 3.58 0.40 -24.79
N MET A 8 2.38 0.87 -25.08
CA MET A 8 1.54 1.55 -24.07
C MET A 8 0.94 0.58 -23.05
N THR A 9 0.93 -0.71 -23.32
CA THR A 9 0.50 -1.75 -22.37
C THR A 9 1.65 -2.32 -21.54
N ASP A 10 2.90 -2.01 -21.91
CA ASP A 10 4.10 -2.54 -21.28
C ASP A 10 4.72 -1.54 -20.29
N PHE A 11 3.87 -0.78 -19.59
CA PHE A 11 4.34 0.14 -18.54
C PHE A 11 4.96 -0.65 -17.39
N ASN A 12 6.13 -0.20 -16.96
CA ASN A 12 6.89 -0.81 -15.88
C ASN A 12 7.31 0.18 -14.78
N ILE A 13 6.78 1.42 -14.85
CA ILE A 13 6.98 2.42 -13.80
C ILE A 13 5.61 2.89 -13.30
N TRP A 14 5.35 2.60 -12.04
CA TRP A 14 4.12 2.92 -11.34
C TRP A 14 4.41 3.93 -10.24
N CYS A 15 3.70 5.04 -10.26
CA CYS A 15 4.02 6.18 -9.38
C CYS A 15 2.74 6.85 -8.87
N TRP A 16 2.87 7.61 -7.77
CA TRP A 16 1.91 8.60 -7.31
C TRP A 16 2.50 9.99 -7.44
N ASN A 17 1.73 10.91 -8.04
CA ASN A 17 2.16 12.28 -8.28
C ASN A 17 3.56 12.36 -8.92
N SER A 18 3.81 11.47 -9.91
CA SER A 18 5.09 11.34 -10.62
C SER A 18 6.29 10.94 -9.76
N ARG A 19 6.05 10.38 -8.57
CA ARG A 19 7.09 9.88 -7.66
C ARG A 19 6.88 8.42 -7.34
N VAL A 20 7.96 7.75 -6.99
CA VAL A 20 7.98 6.37 -6.49
C VAL A 20 8.50 6.35 -5.07
N PHE A 21 8.12 5.33 -4.29
CA PHE A 21 8.68 5.16 -2.94
C PHE A 21 10.21 5.01 -2.98
N PRO A 22 11.00 5.66 -2.09
CA PRO A 22 10.57 6.42 -0.92
C PRO A 22 10.36 7.94 -1.16
N ALA A 23 10.38 8.42 -2.41
CA ALA A 23 10.25 9.83 -2.73
C ALA A 23 8.78 10.34 -2.77
N ILE A 24 7.80 9.47 -2.57
CA ILE A 24 6.41 9.87 -2.35
C ILE A 24 6.30 10.45 -0.94
N ASP A 25 5.70 11.64 -0.84
CA ASP A 25 5.51 12.27 0.47
C ASP A 25 4.67 11.38 1.40
N THR A 26 5.07 11.32 2.66
CA THR A 26 4.29 10.64 3.71
C THR A 26 3.02 11.43 4.03
N LEU A 27 1.96 10.74 4.43
CA LEU A 27 0.71 11.34 4.84
C LEU A 27 0.72 11.47 6.37
N ASN A 28 1.01 12.68 6.87
CA ASN A 28 1.23 12.92 8.29
C ASN A 28 0.01 13.60 8.90
N VAL A 29 -0.57 12.98 9.92
CA VAL A 29 -1.80 13.44 10.56
C VAL A 29 -1.71 13.28 12.07
N ARG A 30 -2.55 14.01 12.78
CA ARG A 30 -2.70 13.87 14.22
C ARG A 30 -3.72 12.78 14.55
N LEU A 31 -3.51 12.10 15.68
CA LEU A 31 -4.48 11.15 16.23
C LEU A 31 -5.87 11.81 16.35
N ASN A 32 -6.90 11.11 15.91
CA ASN A 32 -8.29 11.53 15.81
C ASN A 32 -8.60 12.63 14.77
N ASP A 33 -7.66 12.96 13.89
CA ASP A 33 -7.98 13.81 12.77
C ASP A 33 -8.92 13.10 11.78
N ARG A 34 -9.86 13.88 11.24
CA ARG A 34 -10.68 13.44 10.11
C ARG A 34 -9.91 13.69 8.82
N VAL A 35 -9.57 12.63 8.15
CA VAL A 35 -8.75 12.64 6.94
C VAL A 35 -9.61 12.39 5.72
N ARG A 36 -9.38 13.18 4.67
CA ARG A 36 -9.99 12.97 3.36
C ARG A 36 -8.90 12.81 2.33
N ILE A 37 -8.91 11.68 1.63
CA ILE A 37 -7.99 11.39 0.54
C ILE A 37 -8.79 11.33 -0.76
N ARG A 38 -8.27 12.01 -1.79
CA ARG A 38 -8.82 11.97 -3.14
C ARG A 38 -7.81 11.31 -4.06
N VAL A 39 -8.25 10.29 -4.76
CA VAL A 39 -7.41 9.52 -5.68
C VAL A 39 -8.00 9.67 -7.08
N GLY A 40 -7.18 10.10 -8.04
CA GLY A 40 -7.53 10.13 -9.46
C GLY A 40 -6.62 9.19 -10.24
N ASN A 41 -7.21 8.35 -11.06
CA ASN A 41 -6.48 7.43 -11.92
C ASN A 41 -6.38 7.98 -13.34
N LEU A 42 -5.21 8.49 -13.69
CA LEU A 42 -4.90 9.02 -15.03
C LEU A 42 -4.09 8.03 -15.87
N THR A 43 -4.09 6.75 -15.49
CA THR A 43 -3.28 5.71 -16.12
C THR A 43 -4.13 4.77 -16.98
N MET A 44 -3.49 3.76 -17.58
CA MET A 44 -4.13 2.80 -18.48
C MET A 44 -4.55 1.50 -17.80
N THR A 45 -4.42 1.42 -16.47
CA THR A 45 -4.83 0.26 -15.67
C THR A 45 -5.50 0.71 -14.38
N ASN A 46 -6.25 -0.17 -13.73
CA ASN A 46 -6.86 0.12 -12.44
C ASN A 46 -5.85 -0.01 -11.29
N HIS A 47 -6.16 0.68 -10.20
CA HIS A 47 -5.34 0.69 -8.99
C HIS A 47 -6.21 0.44 -7.76
N PRO A 48 -6.20 -0.77 -7.18
CA PRO A 48 -6.79 -1.02 -5.88
C PRO A 48 -5.93 -0.34 -4.80
N ILE A 49 -6.44 0.71 -4.18
CA ILE A 49 -5.74 1.49 -3.16
C ILE A 49 -6.12 0.96 -1.79
N HIS A 50 -5.11 0.48 -1.08
CA HIS A 50 -5.23 -0.16 0.23
C HIS A 50 -4.55 0.68 1.31
N LEU A 51 -5.20 0.76 2.48
CA LEU A 51 -4.66 1.38 3.68
C LEU A 51 -4.65 0.36 4.81
N HIS A 52 -3.49 0.21 5.44
CA HIS A 52 -3.33 -0.63 6.63
C HIS A 52 -3.86 0.07 7.89
N GLY A 53 -4.30 -0.71 8.86
CA GLY A 53 -4.63 -0.28 10.22
C GLY A 53 -5.90 0.56 10.36
N HIS A 54 -6.51 0.98 9.28
CA HIS A 54 -7.71 1.82 9.29
C HIS A 54 -8.70 1.35 8.24
N GLU A 55 -9.98 1.40 8.57
CA GLU A 55 -11.05 1.37 7.57
C GLU A 55 -11.40 2.78 7.13
N PHE A 56 -11.87 2.95 5.93
CA PHE A 56 -12.31 4.22 5.40
C PHE A 56 -13.69 4.14 4.74
N LEU A 57 -14.41 5.24 4.79
CA LEU A 57 -15.71 5.40 4.16
C LEU A 57 -15.53 5.96 2.75
N VAL A 58 -16.08 5.29 1.74
CA VAL A 58 -16.12 5.81 0.36
C VAL A 58 -17.21 6.88 0.29
N THR A 59 -16.80 8.15 0.16
CA THR A 59 -17.67 9.31 0.24
C THR A 59 -17.85 10.05 -1.07
N GLY A 60 -17.14 9.63 -2.11
CA GLY A 60 -17.27 10.23 -3.45
C GLY A 60 -16.67 9.37 -4.54
N THR A 61 -17.21 9.57 -5.73
CA THR A 61 -16.76 8.97 -6.99
C THR A 61 -16.47 10.07 -8.01
N ASP A 62 -16.16 9.69 -9.25
CA ASP A 62 -15.97 10.62 -10.37
C ASP A 62 -17.19 11.51 -10.65
N GLY A 63 -18.40 11.08 -10.29
CA GLY A 63 -19.62 11.87 -10.38
C GLY A 63 -19.84 12.86 -9.23
N GLY A 64 -18.95 12.89 -8.25
CA GLY A 64 -19.04 13.75 -7.08
C GLY A 64 -19.34 13.01 -5.77
N PRO A 65 -19.79 13.69 -4.74
CA PRO A 65 -20.07 13.08 -3.44
C PRO A 65 -21.24 12.09 -3.51
N THR A 66 -21.05 10.91 -2.88
CA THR A 66 -22.11 9.92 -2.75
C THR A 66 -23.12 10.36 -1.68
N PRO A 67 -24.44 10.11 -1.89
CA PRO A 67 -25.43 10.32 -0.84
C PRO A 67 -25.04 9.59 0.45
N PRO A 68 -25.28 10.17 1.65
CA PRO A 68 -24.88 9.54 2.91
C PRO A 68 -25.39 8.11 3.10
N SER A 69 -26.60 7.80 2.62
CA SER A 69 -27.21 6.47 2.72
C SER A 69 -26.60 5.41 1.81
N THR A 70 -25.73 5.80 0.88
CA THR A 70 -25.08 4.90 -0.09
C THR A 70 -23.59 4.80 0.13
N ARG A 71 -23.05 5.36 1.21
CA ARG A 71 -21.65 5.24 1.60
C ARG A 71 -21.40 3.92 2.27
N TRP A 72 -20.22 3.36 2.03
CA TRP A 72 -19.83 2.05 2.58
C TRP A 72 -18.38 2.07 3.03
N TYR A 73 -18.04 1.18 3.97
CA TYR A 73 -16.68 1.03 4.48
C TYR A 73 -15.90 0.04 3.64
N GLU A 74 -14.63 0.36 3.43
CA GLU A 74 -13.63 -0.48 2.77
C GLU A 74 -12.26 -0.31 3.45
N VAL A 75 -11.35 -1.20 3.16
CA VAL A 75 -9.90 -1.06 3.43
C VAL A 75 -9.11 -1.03 2.12
N THR A 76 -9.78 -1.37 1.01
CA THR A 76 -9.21 -1.33 -0.34
C THR A 76 -10.29 -0.86 -1.30
N THR A 77 -10.04 0.26 -1.98
CA THR A 77 -10.97 0.76 -3.00
C THR A 77 -10.35 0.71 -4.39
N ASP A 78 -11.04 0.12 -5.35
CA ASP A 78 -10.56 0.10 -6.72
C ASP A 78 -10.83 1.44 -7.42
N VAL A 79 -9.78 1.98 -8.06
CA VAL A 79 -9.86 3.17 -8.88
C VAL A 79 -9.61 2.75 -10.32
N ALA A 80 -10.68 2.57 -11.08
CA ALA A 80 -10.59 2.14 -12.47
C ALA A 80 -9.98 3.24 -13.35
N VAL A 81 -9.63 2.88 -14.59
CA VAL A 81 -9.05 3.80 -15.57
C VAL A 81 -9.96 5.01 -15.76
N GLY A 82 -9.43 6.23 -15.62
CA GLY A 82 -10.15 7.48 -15.76
C GLY A 82 -11.08 7.82 -14.59
N GLN A 83 -11.12 7.02 -13.54
CA GLN A 83 -11.98 7.24 -12.39
C GLN A 83 -11.30 7.98 -11.25
N MET A 84 -12.13 8.51 -10.37
CA MET A 84 -11.75 9.12 -9.09
C MET A 84 -12.47 8.45 -7.93
N ARG A 85 -11.82 8.45 -6.77
CA ARG A 85 -12.44 8.06 -5.49
C ARG A 85 -12.11 9.09 -4.43
N GLN A 86 -13.08 9.35 -3.56
CA GLN A 86 -12.87 10.10 -2.33
C GLN A 86 -13.14 9.17 -1.16
N ILE A 87 -12.17 9.04 -0.27
CA ILE A 87 -12.26 8.24 0.94
C ILE A 87 -12.07 9.14 2.16
N GLU A 88 -12.78 8.83 3.23
CA GLU A 88 -12.68 9.54 4.51
C GLU A 88 -12.54 8.55 5.65
N LEU A 89 -11.67 8.87 6.60
CA LEU A 89 -11.43 8.07 7.79
C LEU A 89 -11.16 8.97 9.01
N ILE A 90 -11.24 8.38 10.18
CA ILE A 90 -10.69 8.94 11.41
C ILE A 90 -9.34 8.25 11.64
N ALA A 91 -8.30 9.03 11.90
CA ALA A 91 -6.97 8.51 12.20
C ALA A 91 -6.92 8.12 13.70
N ASP A 92 -7.55 7.01 14.08
CA ASP A 92 -7.80 6.61 15.47
C ASP A 92 -6.71 5.72 16.07
N GLU A 93 -5.76 5.24 15.25
CA GLU A 93 -4.66 4.41 15.73
C GLU A 93 -3.30 5.04 15.43
N GLU A 94 -2.48 5.26 16.47
CA GLU A 94 -1.11 5.75 16.33
C GLU A 94 -0.21 4.73 15.63
N GLY A 95 0.70 5.21 14.80
CA GLY A 95 1.68 4.34 14.14
C GLY A 95 2.11 4.83 12.77
N ASP A 96 2.84 3.96 12.10
CA ASP A 96 3.23 4.07 10.70
C ASP A 96 2.50 2.98 9.92
N TRP A 97 1.56 3.40 9.08
CA TRP A 97 0.65 2.52 8.37
C TRP A 97 0.94 2.54 6.87
N ALA A 98 1.07 1.38 6.26
CA ALA A 98 1.29 1.29 4.83
C ALA A 98 0.05 1.75 4.06
N MET A 99 0.23 2.59 3.05
CA MET A 99 -0.77 2.89 2.04
C MET A 99 -0.18 2.61 0.66
N HIS A 100 -0.83 1.75 -0.12
CA HIS A 100 -0.26 1.29 -1.38
C HIS A 100 -1.31 0.80 -2.38
N CYS A 101 -0.91 0.70 -3.65
CA CYS A 101 -1.67 -0.07 -4.63
C CYS A 101 -1.52 -1.56 -4.31
N HIS A 102 -2.63 -2.31 -4.28
CA HIS A 102 -2.60 -3.74 -3.91
C HIS A 102 -2.22 -4.67 -5.08
N LYS A 103 -1.84 -4.13 -6.22
CA LYS A 103 -1.16 -4.89 -7.28
C LYS A 103 0.34 -4.93 -6.97
N SER A 104 0.90 -6.09 -6.70
CA SER A 104 2.29 -6.24 -6.25
C SER A 104 3.31 -5.57 -7.18
N HIS A 105 3.17 -5.77 -8.48
CA HIS A 105 4.08 -5.16 -9.46
C HIS A 105 3.94 -3.63 -9.56
N HIS A 106 2.81 -3.04 -9.18
CA HIS A 106 2.65 -1.59 -9.07
C HIS A 106 3.29 -1.03 -7.80
N THR A 107 3.22 -1.77 -6.71
CA THR A 107 3.81 -1.39 -5.43
C THR A 107 5.33 -1.48 -5.48
N MET A 108 5.86 -2.41 -6.24
CA MET A 108 7.28 -2.77 -6.26
C MET A 108 8.05 -2.16 -7.43
N ASN A 109 7.41 -1.80 -8.55
CA ASN A 109 8.06 -1.25 -9.74
C ASN A 109 9.23 -2.09 -10.24
N ALA A 110 9.09 -3.36 -10.45
CA ALA A 110 10.17 -4.24 -10.85
C ALA A 110 11.33 -4.36 -9.84
N MET A 111 11.18 -3.87 -8.60
CA MET A 111 12.12 -4.20 -7.53
C MET A 111 12.18 -5.71 -7.36
N GLY A 112 13.39 -6.24 -7.12
CA GLY A 112 13.61 -7.68 -7.08
C GLY A 112 13.57 -8.39 -8.43
N HIS A 113 13.31 -7.68 -9.50
CA HIS A 113 13.27 -8.24 -10.85
C HIS A 113 14.39 -7.66 -11.70
N ALA A 114 15.09 -8.53 -12.43
CA ALA A 114 16.13 -8.16 -13.39
C ALA A 114 15.50 -7.62 -14.70
N VAL A 115 14.57 -6.68 -14.60
CA VAL A 115 13.88 -6.05 -15.74
C VAL A 115 14.13 -4.56 -15.77
N PRO A 116 14.19 -3.94 -16.96
CA PRO A 116 14.34 -2.49 -17.07
C PRO A 116 13.17 -1.74 -16.41
N THR A 117 13.49 -0.73 -15.63
CA THR A 117 12.47 0.14 -14.99
C THR A 117 12.03 1.30 -15.88
N MET A 118 12.69 1.49 -17.04
CA MET A 118 12.42 2.60 -17.96
C MET A 118 12.02 2.06 -19.34
N ILE A 119 10.85 2.45 -19.81
CA ILE A 119 10.33 2.00 -21.09
C ILE A 119 11.11 2.65 -22.24
N GLY A 120 11.59 1.81 -23.17
CA GLY A 120 12.25 2.25 -24.39
C GLY A 120 13.61 2.90 -24.20
N VAL A 121 14.22 2.78 -23.03
CA VAL A 121 15.57 3.29 -22.72
C VAL A 121 16.52 2.10 -22.57
N ASP A 122 17.58 2.08 -23.34
CA ASP A 122 18.72 1.18 -23.11
C ASP A 122 19.62 1.80 -22.04
N HIS A 123 19.60 1.25 -20.84
CA HIS A 123 20.36 1.74 -19.71
C HIS A 123 21.61 0.90 -19.39
N ARG A 124 21.96 -0.06 -20.24
CA ARG A 124 23.18 -0.86 -20.06
C ARG A 124 24.41 0.03 -20.02
N GLY A 125 25.21 -0.13 -18.96
CA GLY A 125 26.40 0.68 -18.71
C GLY A 125 26.12 2.14 -18.33
N LEU A 126 24.86 2.55 -18.16
CA LEU A 126 24.48 3.91 -17.74
C LEU A 126 25.01 4.23 -16.34
N VAL A 127 24.96 3.28 -15.41
CA VAL A 127 25.47 3.40 -14.05
C VAL A 127 26.92 3.87 -14.06
N LYS A 128 27.79 3.21 -14.82
CA LYS A 128 29.22 3.57 -14.93
C LYS A 128 29.45 4.95 -15.53
N LYS A 129 28.57 5.42 -16.40
CA LYS A 129 28.66 6.74 -17.01
C LYS A 129 28.24 7.84 -16.02
N ILE A 130 27.15 7.64 -15.32
CA ILE A 130 26.64 8.64 -14.36
C ILE A 130 27.54 8.73 -13.13
N GLN A 131 28.05 7.61 -12.61
CA GLN A 131 28.97 7.62 -11.47
C GLN A 131 30.26 8.41 -11.73
N LYS A 132 30.68 8.56 -12.98
CA LYS A 132 31.82 9.44 -13.33
C LYS A 132 31.50 10.93 -13.19
N VAL A 133 30.25 11.29 -13.37
CA VAL A 133 29.79 12.70 -13.37
C VAL A 133 29.18 13.09 -12.02
N ALA A 134 28.54 12.14 -11.36
CA ALA A 134 27.88 12.31 -10.08
C ALA A 134 28.13 11.08 -9.18
N PRO A 135 29.32 10.99 -8.55
CA PRO A 135 29.72 9.82 -7.75
C PRO A 135 28.76 9.52 -6.59
N GLU A 136 28.18 10.57 -6.01
CA GLU A 136 27.24 10.46 -4.89
C GLU A 136 25.81 10.05 -5.31
N TYR A 137 25.55 10.01 -6.62
CA TYR A 137 24.22 9.69 -7.11
C TYR A 137 24.02 8.18 -7.12
N MET A 138 23.04 7.71 -6.32
CA MET A 138 22.65 6.30 -6.27
C MET A 138 21.71 5.99 -7.44
N LEU A 139 22.20 5.21 -8.38
CA LEU A 139 21.45 4.74 -9.53
C LEU A 139 20.73 3.43 -9.22
N MET A 140 19.60 3.23 -9.86
CA MET A 140 18.80 2.01 -9.73
C MET A 140 19.39 0.78 -10.45
N GLY A 141 20.71 0.74 -10.68
CA GLY A 141 21.42 -0.39 -11.24
C GLY A 141 20.95 -0.88 -12.62
N GLU A 142 21.64 -1.85 -13.19
CA GLU A 142 21.26 -2.49 -14.48
C GLU A 142 20.10 -3.48 -14.31
N ARG A 143 19.89 -3.99 -13.08
CA ARG A 143 18.79 -4.88 -12.71
C ARG A 143 17.59 -4.11 -12.14
N GLY A 144 17.49 -2.81 -12.42
CA GLY A 144 16.46 -1.95 -11.81
C GLY A 144 16.68 -1.76 -10.32
N MET A 145 15.64 -1.89 -9.51
CA MET A 145 15.73 -1.78 -8.04
C MET A 145 16.24 -3.04 -7.34
N ALA A 146 16.49 -4.15 -8.08
CA ALA A 146 16.95 -5.40 -7.49
C ALA A 146 18.27 -5.25 -6.71
N ASP A 147 19.18 -4.40 -7.22
CA ASP A 147 20.46 -4.13 -6.53
C ASP A 147 20.26 -3.43 -5.18
N MET A 148 19.22 -2.61 -5.05
CA MET A 148 18.85 -2.00 -3.75
C MET A 148 18.11 -2.99 -2.86
N GLY A 149 17.32 -3.90 -3.44
CA GLY A 149 16.61 -4.95 -2.75
C GLY A 149 17.49 -5.92 -2.01
N GLU A 150 18.70 -6.14 -2.51
CA GLU A 150 19.69 -7.03 -1.90
C GLU A 150 20.52 -6.35 -0.78
N MET A 151 20.41 -5.02 -0.62
CA MET A 151 21.11 -4.31 0.47
C MET A 151 20.39 -4.52 1.79
N GLN A 152 21.11 -5.12 2.77
CA GLN A 152 20.61 -5.22 4.14
C GLN A 152 20.71 -3.86 4.83
N MET A 153 19.57 -3.29 5.17
CA MET A 153 19.50 -2.08 5.99
C MET A 153 19.15 -2.46 7.43
N PRO A 154 19.85 -1.89 8.45
CA PRO A 154 19.44 -2.11 9.82
C PRO A 154 18.04 -1.53 10.03
N ILE A 155 17.12 -2.36 10.49
CA ILE A 155 15.75 -2.00 10.80
C ILE A 155 15.51 -2.21 12.30
N PRO A 156 14.56 -1.50 12.93
CA PRO A 156 14.17 -1.75 14.31
C PRO A 156 13.68 -3.20 14.50
N ASP A 157 13.88 -3.73 15.70
CA ASP A 157 13.38 -5.05 16.06
C ASP A 157 11.88 -5.20 15.78
N ASN A 158 11.48 -6.38 15.32
CA ASN A 158 10.10 -6.72 14.94
C ASN A 158 9.46 -5.81 13.89
N THR A 159 10.27 -5.16 13.08
CA THR A 159 9.78 -4.33 11.97
C THR A 159 9.96 -5.11 10.67
N ALA A 160 8.88 -5.26 9.91
CA ALA A 160 9.00 -5.74 8.54
C ALA A 160 9.66 -4.63 7.70
N PRO A 161 10.67 -4.97 6.87
CA PRO A 161 11.31 -3.97 6.04
C PRO A 161 10.31 -3.40 5.03
N MET A 162 10.18 -2.08 5.01
CA MET A 162 9.31 -1.39 4.05
C MET A 162 10.01 -1.13 2.71
N MET A 163 11.31 -1.24 2.67
CA MET A 163 12.10 -1.03 1.46
C MET A 163 12.75 -2.31 0.96
N THR A 164 13.44 -3.02 1.82
CA THR A 164 14.11 -4.27 1.49
C THR A 164 14.27 -5.13 2.73
N GLY A 165 14.21 -6.43 2.58
CA GLY A 165 14.48 -7.37 3.66
C GLY A 165 14.21 -8.80 3.26
N SER A 166 14.68 -9.73 4.05
CA SER A 166 14.47 -11.15 3.80
C SER A 166 13.05 -11.57 4.18
N GLY A 167 12.28 -12.03 3.20
CA GLY A 167 11.02 -12.71 3.41
C GLY A 167 11.15 -14.22 3.32
N GLN A 168 10.09 -14.93 3.57
CA GLN A 168 10.03 -16.40 3.51
C GLN A 168 10.43 -16.95 2.11
N PHE A 169 10.16 -16.19 1.07
CA PHE A 169 10.39 -16.59 -0.33
C PHE A 169 11.41 -15.71 -1.05
N GLY A 170 12.22 -14.95 -0.32
CA GLY A 170 13.22 -14.02 -0.84
C GLY A 170 13.03 -12.59 -0.34
N PRO A 171 13.80 -11.63 -0.89
CA PRO A 171 13.72 -10.25 -0.45
C PRO A 171 12.32 -9.66 -0.67
N LEU A 172 11.84 -8.88 0.30
CA LEU A 172 10.64 -8.05 0.19
C LEU A 172 11.06 -6.64 -0.21
N GLU A 173 10.45 -6.12 -1.27
CA GLU A 173 10.92 -4.90 -1.91
C GLU A 173 9.75 -3.97 -2.24
N MET A 174 9.92 -2.69 -1.91
CA MET A 174 8.97 -1.63 -2.23
C MET A 174 9.67 -0.53 -3.01
N GLY A 175 9.07 -0.02 -4.06
CA GLY A 175 9.73 0.99 -4.89
C GLY A 175 8.80 1.66 -5.91
N GLY A 176 7.49 1.48 -5.73
CA GLY A 176 6.48 2.00 -6.63
C GLY A 176 5.41 2.83 -5.92
N MET A 177 4.15 2.44 -6.12
CA MET A 177 2.97 3.08 -5.54
C MET A 177 2.78 2.67 -4.08
N PHE A 178 3.65 3.16 -3.23
CA PHE A 178 3.68 2.91 -1.80
C PHE A 178 4.02 4.19 -1.06
N THR A 179 3.34 4.46 0.05
CA THR A 179 3.71 5.52 1.00
C THR A 179 3.31 5.13 2.42
N VAL A 180 3.65 5.97 3.39
CA VAL A 180 3.35 5.74 4.80
C VAL A 180 2.36 6.77 5.30
N PHE A 181 1.28 6.30 5.89
CA PHE A 181 0.32 7.10 6.63
C PHE A 181 0.75 7.11 8.09
N LYS A 182 1.19 8.28 8.57
CA LYS A 182 1.76 8.44 9.91
C LYS A 182 0.80 9.16 10.83
N VAL A 183 0.38 8.50 11.89
CA VAL A 183 -0.53 9.02 12.90
C VAL A 183 0.22 9.26 14.18
N ARG A 184 0.17 10.49 14.72
CA ARG A 184 0.86 10.90 15.97
C ARG A 184 -0.07 11.70 16.85
N LYS A 185 -0.08 11.39 18.14
CA LYS A 185 -0.86 12.15 19.13
C LYS A 185 -0.29 13.55 19.44
N ASP A 186 1.03 13.67 19.32
CA ASP A 186 1.77 14.90 19.60
C ASP A 186 2.01 15.79 18.37
N GLN A 187 1.49 15.38 17.20
CA GLN A 187 1.51 16.21 15.99
C GLN A 187 0.70 17.49 16.23
N LYS A 188 1.28 18.66 15.93
CA LYS A 188 0.59 19.93 16.09
C LYS A 188 -0.49 20.12 15.03
N PRO A 189 -1.63 20.73 15.34
CA PRO A 189 -2.63 21.06 14.33
C PRO A 189 -2.02 21.90 13.21
N GLY A 190 -2.23 21.47 11.95
CA GLY A 190 -1.69 22.14 10.76
C GLY A 190 -0.20 21.91 10.49
N ASP A 191 0.49 21.09 11.29
CA ASP A 191 1.84 20.65 11.01
C ASP A 191 1.81 19.30 10.29
N TYR A 192 2.19 19.30 9.02
CA TYR A 192 2.22 18.11 8.16
C TYR A 192 3.65 17.64 7.86
N LYS A 193 4.65 18.11 8.60
CA LYS A 193 6.03 17.64 8.47
C LYS A 193 6.14 16.20 8.92
N ASP A 194 7.04 15.45 8.26
CA ASP A 194 7.32 14.07 8.64
C ASP A 194 7.84 14.00 10.08
N PRO A 195 7.13 13.32 11.00
CA PRO A 195 7.55 13.17 12.38
C PRO A 195 8.67 12.14 12.59
N GLY A 196 9.14 11.51 11.52
CA GLY A 196 10.06 10.38 11.60
C GLY A 196 9.36 9.04 11.89
N PRO A 197 10.14 7.96 12.09
CA PRO A 197 9.61 6.65 12.43
C PRO A 197 8.83 6.64 13.76
N TYR A 198 7.78 5.82 13.82
CA TYR A 198 7.02 5.62 15.05
C TYR A 198 7.89 4.92 16.11
N LYS A 199 7.81 5.43 17.32
CA LYS A 199 8.47 4.83 18.47
C LYS A 199 7.44 4.05 19.28
N PHE A 200 7.56 2.74 19.26
CA PHE A 200 6.68 1.88 20.03
C PHE A 200 6.86 2.13 21.53
N PRO A 201 5.77 2.13 22.31
CA PRO A 201 5.85 2.21 23.76
C PRO A 201 6.72 1.07 24.34
N GLU A 202 7.41 1.34 25.45
CA GLU A 202 8.21 0.34 26.13
C GLU A 202 7.36 -0.90 26.48
N GLY A 203 7.91 -2.09 26.24
CA GLY A 203 7.23 -3.38 26.51
C GLY A 203 6.19 -3.81 25.46
N THR A 204 5.96 -3.02 24.40
CA THR A 204 5.00 -3.39 23.34
C THR A 204 5.68 -4.01 22.12
N VAL A 205 7.00 -3.95 22.03
CA VAL A 205 7.76 -4.59 20.95
C VAL A 205 7.88 -6.09 21.23
N ALA A 206 7.53 -6.93 20.25
CA ALA A 206 7.69 -8.37 20.37
C ALA A 206 9.17 -8.74 20.50
N TYR A 207 9.45 -9.78 21.27
CA TYR A 207 10.79 -10.30 21.49
C TYR A 207 10.79 -11.84 21.37
N GLU A 208 11.96 -12.43 21.18
CA GLU A 208 12.10 -13.88 21.13
C GLU A 208 11.75 -14.48 22.51
N TRP A 209 10.74 -15.35 22.53
CA TRP A 209 10.30 -16.01 23.76
C TRP A 209 11.07 -17.30 23.97
N ASN A 210 11.93 -17.34 25.00
CA ASN A 210 12.74 -18.49 25.38
C ASN A 210 12.15 -19.29 26.58
N GLY A 211 10.97 -18.89 27.06
CA GLY A 211 10.29 -19.56 28.17
C GLY A 211 9.30 -20.63 27.73
N ALA A 212 8.67 -21.30 28.70
CA ALA A 212 7.58 -22.20 28.42
C ALA A 212 6.38 -21.43 27.84
N LEU A 213 5.76 -21.97 26.79
CA LEU A 213 4.55 -21.35 26.23
C LEU A 213 3.46 -21.26 27.31
N PRO A 214 2.78 -20.11 27.44
CA PRO A 214 1.66 -20.01 28.34
C PRO A 214 0.59 -21.04 27.94
N PRO A 215 -0.16 -21.62 28.90
CA PRO A 215 -1.20 -22.57 28.58
C PRO A 215 -2.22 -21.89 27.64
N THR A 216 -2.49 -22.54 26.51
CA THR A 216 -3.50 -22.04 25.57
C THR A 216 -4.82 -21.89 26.31
N PRO A 217 -5.44 -20.71 26.35
CA PRO A 217 -6.77 -20.57 26.94
C PRO A 217 -7.70 -21.58 26.27
N ARG A 218 -8.27 -22.50 27.05
CA ARG A 218 -9.28 -23.40 26.49
C ARG A 218 -10.41 -22.53 25.99
N PRO A 219 -10.83 -22.60 24.69
CA PRO A 219 -11.99 -21.86 24.24
C PRO A 219 -13.11 -22.10 25.25
N ALA A 220 -13.74 -21.05 25.74
CA ALA A 220 -14.95 -21.20 26.54
C ALA A 220 -15.89 -22.08 25.72
N ALA A 221 -16.35 -23.21 26.29
CA ALA A 221 -17.29 -24.08 25.63
C ALA A 221 -18.42 -23.19 25.10
N SER A 222 -18.56 -23.10 23.78
CA SER A 222 -19.62 -22.30 23.18
C SER A 222 -20.93 -22.90 23.68
N ALA A 223 -21.61 -22.19 24.57
CA ALA A 223 -22.97 -22.49 24.92
C ALA A 223 -23.77 -22.37 23.61
N ASP A 224 -24.39 -23.51 23.27
CA ASP A 224 -25.48 -23.62 22.33
C ASP A 224 -25.27 -23.13 20.88
N THR A 225 -24.68 -24.00 20.06
CA THR A 225 -24.94 -23.96 18.63
C THR A 225 -26.21 -24.78 18.32
N THR A 226 -27.36 -24.19 18.54
CA THR A 226 -28.57 -24.66 17.89
C THR A 226 -28.38 -24.46 16.39
N PRO A 227 -28.48 -25.54 15.55
CA PRO A 227 -28.34 -25.34 14.11
C PRO A 227 -29.49 -24.47 13.62
N VAL A 228 -29.15 -23.28 13.09
CA VAL A 228 -30.13 -22.49 12.33
C VAL A 228 -30.49 -23.32 11.11
N ALA A 229 -31.70 -23.83 11.06
CA ALA A 229 -32.22 -24.55 9.92
C ALA A 229 -32.11 -23.65 8.67
N ALA A 230 -31.37 -24.08 7.68
CA ALA A 230 -31.30 -23.43 6.40
C ALA A 230 -32.70 -23.36 5.79
N SER A 231 -33.30 -22.19 5.80
CA SER A 231 -34.54 -21.90 5.09
C SER A 231 -34.28 -22.05 3.60
N ALA A 232 -34.81 -23.10 3.00
CA ALA A 232 -34.71 -23.32 1.57
C ALA A 232 -35.48 -22.21 0.84
N ILE A 233 -34.74 -21.31 0.18
CA ILE A 233 -35.32 -20.36 -0.76
C ILE A 233 -35.80 -21.15 -1.98
N LYS A 234 -37.10 -21.32 -2.12
CA LYS A 234 -37.71 -21.87 -3.34
C LYS A 234 -37.57 -20.82 -4.45
N PRO A 235 -37.02 -21.17 -5.62
CA PRO A 235 -37.03 -20.25 -6.76
C PRO A 235 -38.46 -20.16 -7.31
N THR A 236 -39.03 -18.98 -7.24
CA THR A 236 -40.26 -18.67 -7.98
C THR A 236 -39.90 -18.40 -9.45
N ALA A 237 -40.13 -19.42 -10.28
CA ALA A 237 -40.12 -19.21 -11.72
C ALA A 237 -41.39 -18.42 -12.09
N LYS A 238 -41.22 -17.12 -12.42
CA LYS A 238 -42.21 -16.37 -13.20
C LYS A 238 -41.79 -16.40 -14.65
N GLY A 239 -42.56 -17.11 -15.46
CA GLY A 239 -42.44 -17.15 -16.89
C GLY A 239 -42.64 -15.75 -17.47
N MET A 240 -41.76 -15.36 -18.37
CA MET A 240 -42.00 -14.29 -19.32
C MET A 240 -42.59 -14.92 -20.58
N SER A 241 -43.84 -14.63 -20.86
CA SER A 241 -44.46 -14.82 -22.17
C SER A 241 -44.50 -13.47 -22.83
N HIS A 242 -43.92 -13.41 -24.03
CA HIS A 242 -43.99 -12.42 -25.11
C HIS A 242 -43.71 -10.94 -24.82
#